data_8922bce1e84c4117353378fec2b3f69c
#
_entry.id   8922bce1e84c4117353378fec2b3f69c
#
_cell.length_a   1.000
_cell.length_b   1.000
_cell.length_c   1.000
_cell.angle_alpha   90.00
_cell.angle_beta   90.00
_cell.angle_gamma   90.00
#
_symmetry.space_group_name_H-M   'P 1'
#
loop_
_entity.id
_entity.type
_entity.pdbx_description
1 polymer ?
#
loop_
_entity_poly.entity_id
_entity_poly.type
_entity_poly.pdbx_seq_one_letter_code
_entity_poly.pdbx_strand_id
1 'polypeptide(L)'
;MPVLHQIGPVIGANVVLLSGCVQSAATPNVVASLLKVLHHQGMDAEVFHEGCCGALDYHLSAHEAGMQRMKAVIDQLYPRIDHIDYIVSSATGCGVTIRDYPEILQYDAEYRDKASAIVDKLVDPIEIVSGEAIEVTATRVAVHTPCSMQHGLGLTGAVEKLLGDIGFDITPHREGHLCCGSAGTYSILQPELSQQLKARKLNVLGEGRPDVIVTANVGCQLQLKEGANVPVMHWLELLAEQI
;
A
#
# COMPACT_ATOMS: atom_id res chain seq x y z
N MET A 1 -7.04 19.31 6.61
CA MET A 1 -6.02 18.28 6.33
C MET A 1 -6.08 17.30 7.48
N PRO A 2 -6.35 16.00 7.29
CA PRO A 2 -6.19 15.06 8.36
C PRO A 2 -4.71 15.08 8.76
N VAL A 3 -4.46 15.23 10.04
CA VAL A 3 -3.12 15.13 10.63
C VAL A 3 -2.70 13.67 10.43
N LEU A 4 -1.56 13.45 9.77
CA LEU A 4 -0.89 12.16 9.76
C LEU A 4 -0.69 11.74 11.21
N HIS A 5 -1.48 10.81 11.70
CA HIS A 5 -1.23 10.15 12.97
C HIS A 5 -0.19 9.06 12.70
N GLN A 6 1.09 9.46 12.73
CA GLN A 6 2.16 8.49 12.78
C GLN A 6 2.09 7.84 14.16
N ILE A 7 1.59 6.61 14.21
CA ILE A 7 1.47 5.81 15.44
C ILE A 7 2.89 5.43 15.91
N GLY A 8 3.78 5.17 14.95
CA GLY A 8 5.11 4.62 15.19
C GLY A 8 5.09 3.14 15.57
N PRO A 9 6.27 2.50 15.65
CA PRO A 9 6.37 1.10 16.04
C PRO A 9 6.00 0.92 17.51
N VAL A 10 5.16 -0.08 17.80
CA VAL A 10 4.79 -0.49 19.15
C VAL A 10 5.42 -1.86 19.42
N ILE A 11 6.46 -1.89 20.25
CA ILE A 11 7.19 -3.11 20.58
C ILE A 11 6.24 -4.15 21.17
N GLY A 12 6.27 -5.37 20.63
CA GLY A 12 5.41 -6.47 21.05
C GLY A 12 3.97 -6.42 20.54
N ALA A 13 3.62 -5.44 19.67
CA ALA A 13 2.31 -5.42 19.04
C ALA A 13 2.12 -6.62 18.10
N ASN A 14 0.92 -7.21 18.15
CA ASN A 14 0.51 -8.30 17.27
C ASN A 14 -0.02 -7.72 15.96
N VAL A 15 0.74 -7.90 14.88
CA VAL A 15 0.45 -7.33 13.56
C VAL A 15 0.09 -8.41 12.57
N VAL A 16 -1.06 -8.26 11.90
CA VAL A 16 -1.50 -9.15 10.82
C VAL A 16 -1.28 -8.46 9.48
N LEU A 17 -0.40 -9.04 8.66
CA LEU A 17 -0.09 -8.53 7.32
C LEU A 17 -0.98 -9.20 6.28
N LEU A 18 -1.82 -8.43 5.61
CA LEU A 18 -2.63 -8.93 4.51
C LEU A 18 -1.76 -9.16 3.27
N SER A 19 -1.77 -10.38 2.75
CA SER A 19 -0.94 -10.76 1.61
C SER A 19 -1.41 -10.16 0.28
N GLY A 20 -2.71 -9.92 0.14
CA GLY A 20 -3.34 -9.44 -1.09
C GLY A 20 -3.27 -10.44 -2.27
N CYS A 21 -4.34 -10.57 -3.04
CA CYS A 21 -4.41 -11.57 -4.12
C CYS A 21 -3.43 -11.28 -5.27
N VAL A 22 -3.33 -10.02 -5.72
CA VAL A 22 -2.41 -9.63 -6.79
C VAL A 22 -0.98 -9.51 -6.27
N GLN A 23 -0.79 -8.93 -5.10
CA GLN A 23 0.52 -8.70 -4.53
C GLN A 23 1.25 -9.99 -4.21
N SER A 24 0.57 -10.99 -3.63
CA SER A 24 1.16 -12.29 -3.33
C SER A 24 1.66 -13.04 -4.58
N ALA A 25 1.01 -12.83 -5.73
CA ALA A 25 1.40 -13.45 -6.99
C ALA A 25 2.47 -12.65 -7.76
N ALA A 26 2.33 -11.32 -7.83
CA ALA A 26 3.12 -10.46 -8.71
C ALA A 26 4.34 -9.82 -8.03
N THR A 27 4.24 -9.52 -6.73
CA THR A 27 5.29 -8.86 -5.94
C THR A 27 5.39 -9.45 -4.53
N PRO A 28 5.64 -10.77 -4.38
CA PRO A 28 5.64 -11.44 -3.08
C PRO A 28 6.70 -10.89 -2.11
N ASN A 29 7.79 -10.33 -2.64
CA ASN A 29 8.85 -9.74 -1.84
C ASN A 29 8.38 -8.55 -0.98
N VAL A 30 7.32 -7.83 -1.39
CA VAL A 30 6.81 -6.68 -0.62
C VAL A 30 6.34 -7.10 0.77
N VAL A 31 5.59 -8.19 0.87
CA VAL A 31 5.11 -8.70 2.16
C VAL A 31 6.26 -9.23 3.00
N ALA A 32 7.22 -9.94 2.38
CA ALA A 32 8.42 -10.42 3.06
C ALA A 32 9.28 -9.26 3.58
N SER A 33 9.41 -8.19 2.80
CA SER A 33 10.12 -6.97 3.20
C SER A 33 9.44 -6.27 4.37
N LEU A 34 8.10 -6.13 4.32
CA LEU A 34 7.35 -5.56 5.43
C LEU A 34 7.53 -6.39 6.71
N LEU A 35 7.40 -7.72 6.61
CA LEU A 35 7.63 -8.62 7.75
C LEU A 35 9.02 -8.41 8.37
N LYS A 36 10.06 -8.35 7.52
CA LYS A 36 11.44 -8.10 7.94
C LYS A 36 11.58 -6.75 8.69
N VAL A 37 10.98 -5.68 8.13
CA VAL A 37 11.02 -4.33 8.74
C VAL A 37 10.32 -4.32 10.09
N LEU A 38 9.12 -4.91 10.20
CA LEU A 38 8.37 -4.93 11.46
C LEU A 38 9.08 -5.74 12.55
N HIS A 39 9.63 -6.91 12.21
CA HIS A 39 10.42 -7.70 13.15
C HIS A 39 11.70 -6.96 13.60
N HIS A 40 12.37 -6.25 12.68
CA HIS A 40 13.52 -5.40 13.04
C HIS A 40 13.14 -4.31 14.06
N GLN A 41 11.90 -3.82 13.99
CA GLN A 41 11.36 -2.81 14.91
C GLN A 41 10.68 -3.40 16.16
N GLY A 42 10.82 -4.71 16.39
CA GLY A 42 10.36 -5.39 17.61
C GLY A 42 8.85 -5.66 17.66
N MET A 43 8.15 -5.61 16.51
CA MET A 43 6.75 -5.98 16.42
C MET A 43 6.60 -7.47 16.10
N ASP A 44 5.59 -8.13 16.66
CA ASP A 44 5.25 -9.52 16.35
C ASP A 44 4.29 -9.55 15.16
N ALA A 45 4.80 -9.88 13.98
CA ALA A 45 4.06 -9.79 12.74
C ALA A 45 3.93 -11.16 12.06
N GLU A 46 2.73 -11.47 11.58
CA GLU A 46 2.46 -12.68 10.80
C GLU A 46 1.80 -12.33 9.45
N VAL A 47 2.12 -13.12 8.43
CA VAL A 47 1.46 -13.02 7.12
C VAL A 47 0.15 -13.79 7.13
N PHE A 48 -0.92 -13.11 6.71
CA PHE A 48 -2.26 -13.68 6.63
C PHE A 48 -2.75 -13.73 5.18
N HIS A 49 -3.23 -14.88 4.78
CA HIS A 49 -3.69 -15.12 3.41
C HIS A 49 -5.21 -14.99 3.32
N GLU A 50 -5.69 -13.75 3.40
CA GLU A 50 -7.11 -13.41 3.41
C GLU A 50 -7.84 -13.63 2.06
N GLY A 51 -7.08 -13.82 0.98
CA GLY A 51 -7.62 -13.91 -0.37
C GLY A 51 -7.72 -12.53 -1.05
N CYS A 52 -8.90 -12.17 -1.51
CA CYS A 52 -9.13 -10.91 -2.25
C CYS A 52 -9.98 -9.94 -1.45
N CYS A 53 -9.54 -8.68 -1.37
CA CYS A 53 -10.28 -7.58 -0.74
C CYS A 53 -11.60 -7.21 -1.45
N GLY A 54 -11.91 -7.76 -2.61
CA GLY A 54 -13.13 -7.48 -3.37
C GLY A 54 -13.10 -6.22 -4.24
N ALA A 55 -12.02 -5.45 -4.21
CA ALA A 55 -11.91 -4.17 -4.91
C ALA A 55 -12.23 -4.26 -6.41
N LEU A 56 -11.62 -5.20 -7.12
CA LEU A 56 -11.77 -5.30 -8.58
C LEU A 56 -13.21 -5.66 -8.97
N ASP A 57 -13.81 -6.65 -8.32
CA ASP A 57 -15.19 -7.05 -8.59
C ASP A 57 -16.15 -5.89 -8.31
N TYR A 58 -15.99 -5.23 -7.16
CA TYR A 58 -16.88 -4.13 -6.76
C TYR A 58 -16.77 -2.93 -7.72
N HIS A 59 -15.58 -2.50 -8.06
CA HIS A 59 -15.35 -1.37 -8.98
C HIS A 59 -15.71 -1.67 -10.44
N LEU A 60 -15.80 -2.95 -10.81
CA LEU A 60 -16.30 -3.39 -12.12
C LEU A 60 -17.81 -3.64 -12.13
N SER A 61 -18.53 -3.14 -11.14
CA SER A 61 -19.99 -3.28 -10.98
C SER A 61 -20.48 -4.70 -10.70
N ALA A 62 -19.60 -5.64 -10.41
CA ALA A 62 -19.93 -6.97 -9.88
C ALA A 62 -20.10 -6.89 -8.36
N HIS A 63 -21.00 -6.02 -7.88
CA HIS A 63 -21.12 -5.64 -6.47
C HIS A 63 -21.33 -6.83 -5.54
N GLU A 64 -22.23 -7.77 -5.92
CA GLU A 64 -22.49 -8.95 -5.09
C GLU A 64 -21.23 -9.83 -4.90
N ALA A 65 -20.48 -10.06 -5.99
CA ALA A 65 -19.23 -10.83 -5.92
C ALA A 65 -18.19 -10.10 -5.07
N GLY A 66 -18.07 -8.77 -5.23
CA GLY A 66 -17.20 -7.93 -4.40
C GLY A 66 -17.54 -8.04 -2.92
N MET A 67 -18.81 -7.86 -2.56
CA MET A 67 -19.28 -7.97 -1.18
C MET A 67 -19.09 -9.37 -0.60
N GLN A 68 -19.25 -10.44 -1.38
CA GLN A 68 -18.95 -11.80 -0.92
C GLN A 68 -17.48 -11.97 -0.55
N ARG A 69 -16.55 -11.40 -1.34
CA ARG A 69 -15.12 -11.41 -1.00
C ARG A 69 -14.82 -10.60 0.27
N MET A 70 -15.43 -9.43 0.41
CA MET A 70 -15.30 -8.59 1.63
C MET A 70 -15.75 -9.36 2.87
N LYS A 71 -16.92 -10.02 2.81
CA LYS A 71 -17.43 -10.87 3.89
C LYS A 71 -16.49 -12.02 4.21
N ALA A 72 -15.92 -12.66 3.19
CA ALA A 72 -14.95 -13.75 3.40
C ALA A 72 -13.68 -13.29 4.12
N VAL A 73 -13.19 -12.08 3.85
CA VAL A 73 -12.08 -11.46 4.61
C VAL A 73 -12.49 -11.19 6.05
N ILE A 74 -13.69 -10.65 6.26
CA ILE A 74 -14.23 -10.36 7.59
C ILE A 74 -14.38 -11.66 8.40
N ASP A 75 -14.95 -12.71 7.83
CA ASP A 75 -15.16 -14.01 8.52
C ASP A 75 -13.86 -14.66 8.96
N GLN A 76 -12.76 -14.40 8.26
CA GLN A 76 -11.45 -14.93 8.62
C GLN A 76 -10.75 -14.09 9.70
N LEU A 77 -10.89 -12.77 9.68
CA LEU A 77 -10.18 -11.86 10.59
C LEU A 77 -10.94 -11.63 11.90
N TYR A 78 -12.27 -11.47 11.83
CA TYR A 78 -13.09 -11.09 12.98
C TYR A 78 -13.00 -12.05 14.18
N PRO A 79 -12.93 -13.40 14.01
CA PRO A 79 -12.79 -14.32 15.15
C PRO A 79 -11.51 -14.12 15.97
N ARG A 80 -10.51 -13.42 15.40
CA ARG A 80 -9.20 -13.16 16.03
C ARG A 80 -9.03 -11.69 16.44
N ILE A 81 -10.03 -10.86 16.20
CA ILE A 81 -9.88 -9.39 16.26
C ILE A 81 -9.37 -8.89 17.61
N ASP A 82 -9.75 -9.51 18.70
CA ASP A 82 -9.32 -9.12 20.05
C ASP A 82 -7.83 -9.39 20.32
N HIS A 83 -7.19 -10.24 19.51
CA HIS A 83 -5.77 -10.60 19.61
C HIS A 83 -4.90 -9.87 18.59
N ILE A 84 -5.47 -9.03 17.78
CA ILE A 84 -4.78 -8.26 16.75
C ILE A 84 -4.70 -6.79 17.21
N ASP A 85 -3.51 -6.22 17.22
CA ASP A 85 -3.34 -4.78 17.46
C ASP A 85 -3.47 -3.99 16.17
N TYR A 86 -2.83 -4.46 15.07
CA TYR A 86 -2.88 -3.81 13.76
C TYR A 86 -3.13 -4.82 12.64
N ILE A 87 -3.98 -4.42 11.71
CA ILE A 87 -4.17 -5.08 10.41
C ILE A 87 -3.52 -4.19 9.36
N VAL A 88 -2.56 -4.74 8.60
CA VAL A 88 -1.75 -3.94 7.69
C VAL A 88 -1.91 -4.41 6.25
N SER A 89 -2.22 -3.47 5.35
CA SER A 89 -2.23 -3.72 3.92
C SER A 89 -1.17 -2.87 3.23
N SER A 90 -0.13 -3.51 2.69
CA SER A 90 0.93 -2.84 1.92
C SER A 90 0.51 -2.49 0.48
N ALA A 91 -0.66 -2.93 0.04
CA ALA A 91 -1.26 -2.51 -1.23
C ALA A 91 -2.32 -1.43 -0.94
N THR A 92 -1.98 -0.16 -1.15
CA THR A 92 -2.87 0.97 -0.84
C THR A 92 -4.25 0.89 -1.51
N GLY A 93 -4.37 0.26 -2.69
CA GLY A 93 -5.65 0.00 -3.33
C GLY A 93 -6.54 -0.95 -2.53
N CYS A 94 -5.97 -2.00 -1.93
CA CYS A 94 -6.69 -2.89 -1.00
C CYS A 94 -7.01 -2.15 0.31
N GLY A 95 -6.07 -1.39 0.87
CA GLY A 95 -6.26 -0.63 2.09
C GLY A 95 -7.45 0.32 2.01
N VAL A 96 -7.56 1.09 0.93
CA VAL A 96 -8.73 1.98 0.70
C VAL A 96 -10.02 1.17 0.66
N THR A 97 -10.06 0.09 -0.12
CA THR A 97 -11.28 -0.72 -0.25
C THR A 97 -11.71 -1.34 1.07
N ILE A 98 -10.76 -1.85 1.87
CA ILE A 98 -11.09 -2.40 3.20
C ILE A 98 -11.60 -1.29 4.13
N ARG A 99 -11.06 -0.09 4.04
CA ARG A 99 -11.55 1.08 4.80
C ARG A 99 -13.00 1.42 4.47
N ASP A 100 -13.44 1.15 3.25
CA ASP A 100 -14.80 1.40 2.79
C ASP A 100 -15.80 0.28 3.16
N TYR A 101 -15.36 -0.86 3.72
CA TYR A 101 -16.23 -1.97 4.07
C TYR A 101 -17.43 -1.58 4.96
N PRO A 102 -17.29 -0.75 6.01
CA PRO A 102 -18.43 -0.35 6.84
C PRO A 102 -19.51 0.41 6.06
N GLU A 103 -19.12 1.25 5.09
CA GLU A 103 -20.05 1.98 4.24
C GLU A 103 -20.70 1.04 3.22
N ILE A 104 -19.91 0.19 2.57
CA ILE A 104 -20.41 -0.78 1.58
C ILE A 104 -21.39 -1.77 2.21
N LEU A 105 -21.10 -2.23 3.43
CA LEU A 105 -21.89 -3.24 4.14
C LEU A 105 -22.87 -2.63 5.16
N GLN A 106 -23.13 -1.32 5.13
CA GLN A 106 -23.93 -0.60 6.12
C GLN A 106 -25.36 -1.15 6.32
N TYR A 107 -25.92 -1.76 5.29
CA TYR A 107 -27.28 -2.36 5.33
C TYR A 107 -27.26 -3.86 5.67
N ASP A 108 -26.10 -4.45 5.86
CA ASP A 108 -25.95 -5.84 6.27
C ASP A 108 -25.83 -5.93 7.78
N ALA A 109 -26.91 -6.40 8.45
CA ALA A 109 -27.00 -6.43 9.89
C ALA A 109 -25.95 -7.37 10.55
N GLU A 110 -25.45 -8.37 9.80
CA GLU A 110 -24.45 -9.31 10.30
C GLU A 110 -23.03 -8.75 10.17
N TYR A 111 -22.72 -8.01 9.08
CA TYR A 111 -21.35 -7.64 8.74
C TYR A 111 -20.98 -6.21 9.06
N ARG A 112 -21.94 -5.30 9.18
CA ARG A 112 -21.69 -3.87 9.44
C ARG A 112 -20.75 -3.63 10.64
N ASP A 113 -21.07 -4.22 11.78
CA ASP A 113 -20.32 -3.97 13.01
C ASP A 113 -18.97 -4.72 12.99
N LYS A 114 -18.92 -5.90 12.38
CA LYS A 114 -17.67 -6.67 12.16
C LYS A 114 -16.72 -5.90 11.22
N ALA A 115 -17.25 -5.29 10.16
CA ALA A 115 -16.48 -4.46 9.23
C ALA A 115 -15.85 -3.26 9.96
N SER A 116 -16.61 -2.58 10.82
CA SER A 116 -16.12 -1.45 11.62
C SER A 116 -14.97 -1.90 12.54
N ALA A 117 -15.13 -3.01 13.25
CA ALA A 117 -14.09 -3.53 14.13
C ALA A 117 -12.76 -3.85 13.40
N ILE A 118 -12.83 -4.32 12.15
CA ILE A 118 -11.64 -4.56 11.32
C ILE A 118 -10.99 -3.23 10.91
N VAL A 119 -11.80 -2.26 10.48
CA VAL A 119 -11.30 -0.96 10.02
C VAL A 119 -10.68 -0.15 11.16
N ASP A 120 -11.18 -0.29 12.38
CA ASP A 120 -10.61 0.36 13.56
C ASP A 120 -9.14 -0.06 13.84
N LYS A 121 -8.74 -1.24 13.32
CA LYS A 121 -7.37 -1.77 13.44
C LYS A 121 -6.57 -1.70 12.15
N LEU A 122 -7.18 -1.24 11.06
CA LEU A 122 -6.54 -1.16 9.76
C LEU A 122 -5.63 0.06 9.67
N VAL A 123 -4.36 -0.17 9.36
CA VAL A 123 -3.36 0.88 9.15
C VAL A 123 -2.58 0.63 7.85
N ASP A 124 -2.06 1.71 7.26
CA ASP A 124 -1.04 1.61 6.20
C ASP A 124 0.34 1.40 6.85
N PRO A 125 1.26 0.64 6.23
CA PRO A 125 2.62 0.47 6.76
C PRO A 125 3.31 1.78 7.16
N ILE A 126 3.07 2.87 6.44
CA ILE A 126 3.69 4.18 6.71
C ILE A 126 3.27 4.78 8.07
N GLU A 127 2.17 4.32 8.65
CA GLU A 127 1.68 4.83 9.93
C GLU A 127 2.40 4.16 11.12
N ILE A 128 2.95 2.95 10.94
CA ILE A 128 3.58 2.17 12.02
C ILE A 128 5.08 1.93 11.82
N VAL A 129 5.61 2.09 10.60
CA VAL A 129 7.06 1.96 10.32
C VAL A 129 7.78 3.25 10.68
N SER A 130 8.92 3.13 11.36
CA SER A 130 9.84 4.24 11.64
C SER A 130 11.16 4.09 10.90
N GLY A 131 11.95 5.16 10.87
CA GLY A 131 13.32 5.17 10.34
C GLY A 131 14.40 4.89 11.38
N GLU A 132 14.02 4.60 12.63
CA GLU A 132 14.98 4.40 13.70
C GLU A 132 15.88 3.17 13.45
N ALA A 133 17.17 3.33 13.74
CA ALA A 133 18.18 2.28 13.58
C ALA A 133 18.39 1.76 12.14
N ILE A 134 18.01 2.56 11.12
CA ILE A 134 18.27 2.22 9.72
C ILE A 134 19.36 3.14 9.19
N GLU A 135 20.49 2.56 8.80
CA GLU A 135 21.58 3.28 8.14
C GLU A 135 21.48 3.11 6.64
N VAL A 136 21.45 4.20 5.88
CA VAL A 136 21.29 4.16 4.43
C VAL A 136 22.56 4.54 3.70
N THR A 137 22.78 3.92 2.55
CA THR A 137 23.75 4.37 1.56
C THR A 137 23.15 5.51 0.74
N ALA A 138 24.01 6.46 0.30
CA ALA A 138 23.57 7.57 -0.51
C ALA A 138 22.92 7.05 -1.81
N THR A 139 21.59 7.09 -1.85
CA THR A 139 20.75 6.63 -2.97
C THR A 139 19.73 7.71 -3.30
N ARG A 140 19.61 8.06 -4.57
CA ARG A 140 18.65 9.04 -5.07
C ARG A 140 17.33 8.35 -5.38
N VAL A 141 16.27 8.76 -4.70
CA VAL A 141 14.97 8.08 -4.74
C VAL A 141 13.90 9.01 -5.30
N ALA A 142 13.24 8.60 -6.39
CA ALA A 142 12.00 9.24 -6.81
C ALA A 142 10.81 8.47 -6.21
N VAL A 143 9.91 9.18 -5.52
CA VAL A 143 8.75 8.56 -4.89
C VAL A 143 7.51 8.80 -5.74
N HIS A 144 6.89 7.71 -6.22
CA HIS A 144 5.55 7.77 -6.80
C HIS A 144 4.52 7.45 -5.73
N THR A 145 3.85 8.48 -5.21
CA THR A 145 2.74 8.30 -4.27
C THR A 145 1.47 7.89 -5.03
N PRO A 146 0.91 6.69 -4.81
CA PRO A 146 -0.30 6.22 -5.50
C PRO A 146 -1.51 7.13 -5.24
N CYS A 147 -2.43 7.23 -6.21
CA CYS A 147 -3.68 7.99 -6.03
C CYS A 147 -4.53 7.47 -4.86
N SER A 148 -4.55 6.14 -4.64
CA SER A 148 -5.18 5.52 -3.47
C SER A 148 -4.56 6.02 -2.15
N MET A 149 -3.25 6.18 -2.08
CA MET A 149 -2.56 6.73 -0.91
C MET A 149 -2.86 8.22 -0.72
N GLN A 150 -2.80 9.01 -1.82
CA GLN A 150 -3.02 10.46 -1.75
C GLN A 150 -4.46 10.81 -1.39
N HIS A 151 -5.43 10.24 -2.10
CA HIS A 151 -6.83 10.64 -2.03
C HIS A 151 -7.68 9.71 -1.16
N GLY A 152 -7.41 8.40 -1.19
CA GLY A 152 -8.16 7.43 -0.41
C GLY A 152 -7.72 7.38 1.06
N LEU A 153 -6.41 7.34 1.31
CA LEU A 153 -5.86 7.26 2.66
C LEU A 153 -5.49 8.63 3.27
N GLY A 154 -5.32 9.67 2.44
CA GLY A 154 -4.91 11.00 2.92
C GLY A 154 -3.43 11.10 3.34
N LEU A 155 -2.58 10.17 2.86
CA LEU A 155 -1.17 10.00 3.26
C LEU A 155 -0.20 10.62 2.25
N THR A 156 -0.53 11.76 1.67
CA THR A 156 0.32 12.47 0.70
C THR A 156 1.65 12.89 1.33
N GLY A 157 2.77 12.57 0.68
CA GLY A 157 4.11 12.97 1.11
C GLY A 157 4.68 12.18 2.29
N ALA A 158 3.96 11.19 2.81
CA ALA A 158 4.38 10.43 3.98
C ALA A 158 5.60 9.55 3.71
N VAL A 159 5.65 8.88 2.56
CA VAL A 159 6.79 8.05 2.14
C VAL A 159 8.01 8.92 1.87
N GLU A 160 7.84 10.04 1.15
CA GLU A 160 8.89 11.00 0.90
C GLU A 160 9.51 11.52 2.20
N LYS A 161 8.64 11.86 3.17
CA LYS A 161 9.11 12.33 4.47
C LYS A 161 9.88 11.26 5.21
N LEU A 162 9.34 10.04 5.35
CA LEU A 162 10.00 8.95 6.05
C LEU A 162 11.38 8.64 5.45
N LEU A 163 11.45 8.44 4.13
CA LEU A 163 12.69 8.10 3.45
C LEU A 163 13.72 9.25 3.53
N GLY A 164 13.26 10.50 3.44
CA GLY A 164 14.12 11.68 3.63
C GLY A 164 14.66 11.80 5.06
N ASP A 165 13.84 11.55 6.07
CA ASP A 165 14.24 11.55 7.48
C ASP A 165 15.28 10.44 7.79
N ILE A 166 15.20 9.30 7.10
CA ILE A 166 16.19 8.20 7.20
C ILE A 166 17.52 8.58 6.55
N GLY A 167 17.52 9.49 5.54
CA GLY A 167 18.74 9.97 4.89
C GLY A 167 18.85 9.65 3.39
N PHE A 168 17.79 9.14 2.76
CA PHE A 168 17.76 9.01 1.30
C PHE A 168 17.69 10.40 0.62
N ASP A 169 18.34 10.55 -0.53
CA ASP A 169 18.24 11.75 -1.36
C ASP A 169 16.95 11.72 -2.19
N ILE A 170 15.89 12.35 -1.68
CA ILE A 170 14.59 12.36 -2.35
C ILE A 170 14.63 13.35 -3.53
N THR A 171 14.55 12.82 -4.74
CA THR A 171 14.54 13.65 -5.94
C THR A 171 13.20 14.35 -6.12
N PRO A 172 13.17 15.69 -6.20
CA PRO A 172 11.92 16.41 -6.44
C PRO A 172 11.41 16.15 -7.86
N HIS A 173 10.10 16.06 -8.00
CA HIS A 173 9.46 15.99 -9.31
C HIS A 173 8.16 16.79 -9.32
N ARG A 174 7.77 17.23 -10.52
CA ARG A 174 6.48 17.91 -10.75
C ARG A 174 5.36 16.90 -10.85
N GLU A 175 4.12 17.36 -10.84
CA GLU A 175 2.93 16.55 -11.11
C GLU A 175 2.80 15.32 -10.17
N GLY A 176 3.09 15.49 -8.87
CA GLY A 176 2.96 14.42 -7.88
C GLY A 176 1.57 13.78 -7.89
N HIS A 177 0.52 14.56 -8.19
CA HIS A 177 -0.88 14.14 -8.29
C HIS A 177 -1.20 13.26 -9.52
N LEU A 178 -0.30 13.19 -10.52
CA LEU A 178 -0.57 12.46 -11.75
C LEU A 178 -0.59 10.94 -11.51
N CYS A 179 -1.63 10.27 -12.02
CA CYS A 179 -1.75 8.81 -11.97
C CYS A 179 -0.67 8.11 -12.81
N CYS A 180 -0.26 6.92 -12.39
CA CYS A 180 0.65 6.06 -13.17
C CYS A 180 -0.01 5.39 -14.38
N GLY A 181 -1.34 5.46 -14.50
CA GLY A 181 -2.11 4.82 -15.56
C GLY A 181 -2.58 3.39 -15.26
N SER A 182 -2.20 2.76 -14.14
CA SER A 182 -2.60 1.39 -13.80
C SER A 182 -4.10 1.29 -13.49
N ALA A 183 -4.57 1.95 -12.43
CA ALA A 183 -5.97 2.05 -11.98
C ALA A 183 -6.78 0.74 -12.13
N GLY A 184 -6.37 -0.32 -11.47
CA GLY A 184 -7.03 -1.62 -11.53
C GLY A 184 -7.00 -2.20 -12.95
N THR A 185 -8.18 -2.37 -13.56
CA THR A 185 -8.31 -2.88 -14.93
C THR A 185 -8.21 -1.81 -16.02
N TYR A 186 -8.07 -0.54 -15.63
CA TYR A 186 -8.03 0.58 -16.60
C TYR A 186 -6.91 0.42 -17.64
N SER A 187 -5.74 -0.05 -17.23
CA SER A 187 -4.62 -0.30 -18.12
C SER A 187 -4.92 -1.35 -19.21
N ILE A 188 -5.87 -2.23 -18.97
CA ILE A 188 -6.34 -3.25 -19.93
C ILE A 188 -7.47 -2.70 -20.80
N LEU A 189 -8.42 -2.00 -20.18
CA LEU A 189 -9.64 -1.52 -20.87
C LEU A 189 -9.41 -0.22 -21.65
N GLN A 190 -8.41 0.58 -21.26
CA GLN A 190 -8.05 1.87 -21.88
C GLN A 190 -6.53 1.96 -22.11
N PRO A 191 -5.94 1.03 -22.90
CA PRO A 191 -4.49 0.89 -23.01
C PRO A 191 -3.80 2.15 -23.54
N GLU A 192 -4.37 2.85 -24.51
CA GLU A 192 -3.76 4.05 -25.09
C GLU A 192 -3.59 5.17 -24.07
N LEU A 193 -4.64 5.49 -23.31
CA LEU A 193 -4.61 6.52 -22.27
C LEU A 193 -3.71 6.10 -21.12
N SER A 194 -3.75 4.83 -20.74
CA SER A 194 -2.89 4.26 -19.70
C SER A 194 -1.40 4.42 -20.05
N GLN A 195 -1.02 4.11 -21.29
CA GLN A 195 0.35 4.27 -21.78
C GLN A 195 0.80 5.74 -21.82
N GLN A 196 -0.09 6.67 -22.21
CA GLN A 196 0.21 8.11 -22.18
C GLN A 196 0.46 8.59 -20.74
N LEU A 197 -0.38 8.18 -19.78
CA LEU A 197 -0.21 8.50 -18.36
C LEU A 197 1.11 7.91 -17.82
N LYS A 198 1.42 6.65 -18.14
CA LYS A 198 2.67 5.99 -17.75
C LYS A 198 3.89 6.74 -18.28
N ALA A 199 3.91 7.04 -19.58
CA ALA A 199 5.03 7.72 -20.20
C ALA A 199 5.27 9.12 -19.60
N ARG A 200 4.19 9.89 -19.40
CA ARG A 200 4.25 11.20 -18.74
C ARG A 200 4.77 11.08 -17.30
N LYS A 201 4.27 10.13 -16.54
CA LYS A 201 4.68 9.91 -15.14
C LYS A 201 6.15 9.51 -15.04
N LEU A 202 6.62 8.58 -15.88
CA LEU A 202 8.03 8.18 -15.91
C LEU A 202 8.96 9.32 -16.31
N ASN A 203 8.56 10.15 -17.27
CA ASN A 203 9.33 11.32 -17.66
C ASN A 203 9.51 12.28 -16.47
N VAL A 204 8.43 12.57 -15.74
CA VAL A 204 8.48 13.47 -14.58
C VAL A 204 9.29 12.88 -13.42
N LEU A 205 9.13 11.60 -13.12
CA LEU A 205 9.92 10.92 -12.08
C LEU A 205 11.43 10.88 -12.43
N GLY A 206 11.76 10.80 -13.73
CA GLY A 206 13.12 10.77 -14.21
C GLY A 206 13.85 12.13 -14.21
N GLU A 207 13.15 13.27 -14.07
CA GLU A 207 13.74 14.62 -14.07
C GLU A 207 14.86 14.78 -13.04
N GLY A 208 14.68 14.21 -11.85
CA GLY A 208 15.67 14.22 -10.79
C GLY A 208 16.84 13.24 -10.98
N ARG A 209 16.88 12.46 -12.04
CA ARG A 209 17.87 11.37 -12.27
C ARG A 209 17.98 10.44 -11.05
N PRO A 210 16.89 9.81 -10.61
CA PRO A 210 16.95 8.88 -9.49
C PRO A 210 17.73 7.62 -9.84
N ASP A 211 18.26 6.97 -8.81
CA ASP A 211 18.84 5.62 -8.92
C ASP A 211 17.74 4.54 -8.85
N VAL A 212 16.62 4.87 -8.16
CA VAL A 212 15.47 4.00 -7.99
C VAL A 212 14.16 4.79 -7.93
N ILE A 213 13.09 4.22 -8.44
CA ILE A 213 11.72 4.72 -8.26
C ILE A 213 11.02 3.82 -7.24
N VAL A 214 10.40 4.41 -6.23
CA VAL A 214 9.61 3.65 -5.26
C VAL A 214 8.13 4.03 -5.31
N THR A 215 7.28 3.07 -4.94
CA THR A 215 5.84 3.30 -4.83
C THR A 215 5.25 2.48 -3.67
N ALA A 216 3.97 2.67 -3.35
CA ALA A 216 3.26 1.99 -2.26
C ALA A 216 2.07 1.14 -2.76
N ASN A 217 2.05 0.77 -4.04
CA ASN A 217 0.95 -0.03 -4.58
C ASN A 217 1.41 -0.95 -5.71
N VAL A 218 1.04 -2.22 -5.63
CA VAL A 218 1.42 -3.26 -6.61
C VAL A 218 1.07 -2.90 -8.04
N GLY A 219 -0.13 -2.34 -8.29
CA GLY A 219 -0.54 -1.93 -9.64
C GLY A 219 0.37 -0.84 -10.23
N CYS A 220 0.76 0.15 -9.41
CA CYS A 220 1.69 1.20 -9.81
C CYS A 220 3.11 0.65 -10.03
N GLN A 221 3.56 -0.27 -9.17
CA GLN A 221 4.87 -0.90 -9.30
C GLN A 221 4.99 -1.64 -10.64
N LEU A 222 4.03 -2.49 -10.97
CA LEU A 222 4.01 -3.24 -12.22
C LEU A 222 3.92 -2.32 -13.44
N GLN A 223 3.04 -1.32 -13.40
CA GLN A 223 2.82 -0.37 -14.50
C GLN A 223 4.08 0.44 -14.82
N LEU A 224 4.75 0.97 -13.80
CA LEU A 224 5.94 1.80 -13.98
C LEU A 224 7.17 0.97 -14.34
N LYS A 225 7.30 -0.24 -13.78
CA LYS A 225 8.45 -1.14 -14.03
C LYS A 225 8.62 -1.47 -15.51
N GLU A 226 7.53 -1.57 -16.26
CA GLU A 226 7.55 -1.95 -17.68
C GLU A 226 8.24 -0.90 -18.58
N GLY A 227 8.31 0.38 -18.18
CA GLY A 227 8.88 1.45 -19.02
C GLY A 227 9.96 2.29 -18.33
N ALA A 228 10.33 1.99 -17.10
CA ALA A 228 11.35 2.73 -16.37
C ALA A 228 12.77 2.34 -16.81
N ASN A 229 13.69 3.30 -16.81
CA ASN A 229 15.13 3.10 -17.08
C ASN A 229 15.92 2.77 -15.81
N VAL A 230 15.30 2.81 -14.65
CA VAL A 230 15.87 2.48 -13.34
C VAL A 230 14.97 1.47 -12.64
N PRO A 231 15.45 0.75 -11.62
CA PRO A 231 14.61 -0.15 -10.85
C PRO A 231 13.36 0.53 -10.30
N VAL A 232 12.23 -0.20 -10.32
CA VAL A 232 10.97 0.22 -9.67
C VAL A 232 10.59 -0.84 -8.65
N MET A 233 10.46 -0.42 -7.40
CA MET A 233 10.17 -1.31 -6.30
C MET A 233 9.17 -0.69 -5.31
N HIS A 234 8.70 -1.47 -4.37
CA HIS A 234 7.95 -0.95 -3.24
C HIS A 234 8.91 -0.25 -2.27
N TRP A 235 8.48 0.85 -1.63
CA TRP A 235 9.35 1.55 -0.66
C TRP A 235 9.79 0.66 0.51
N LEU A 236 8.98 -0.34 0.87
CA LEU A 236 9.32 -1.36 1.88
C LEU A 236 10.45 -2.29 1.42
N GLU A 237 10.54 -2.60 0.12
CA GLU A 237 11.65 -3.40 -0.42
C GLU A 237 12.96 -2.62 -0.29
N LEU A 238 12.93 -1.33 -0.68
CA LEU A 238 14.10 -0.44 -0.51
C LEU A 238 14.55 -0.36 0.95
N LEU A 239 13.60 -0.23 1.88
CA LEU A 239 13.89 -0.13 3.30
C LEU A 239 14.45 -1.45 3.85
N ALA A 240 13.91 -2.59 3.43
CA ALA A 240 14.36 -3.91 3.86
C ALA A 240 15.78 -4.28 3.34
N GLU A 241 16.26 -3.64 2.28
CA GLU A 241 17.63 -3.79 1.79
C GLU A 241 18.68 -3.12 2.72
N GLN A 242 18.23 -2.22 3.61
CA GLN A 242 19.11 -1.46 4.51
C GLN A 242 19.25 -2.09 5.91
N ILE A 243 18.56 -3.22 6.18
CA ILE A 243 18.55 -3.89 7.50
C ILE A 243 18.98 -5.34 7.45
#